data_1a5e6ed6dbf7b1d110d8f4d7af411acc
#
_entry.id   1a5e6ed6dbf7b1d110d8f4d7af411acc
#
_cell.length_a   1.000
_cell.length_b   1.000
_cell.length_c   1.000
_cell.angle_alpha   90.00
_cell.angle_beta   90.00
_cell.angle_gamma   90.00
#
_symmetry.space_group_name_H-M   'P 1'
#
loop_
_entity.id
_entity.type
_entity.pdbx_description
1 polymer ?
#
loop_
_entity_poly.entity_id
_entity_poly.type
_entity_poly.pdbx_seq_one_letter_code
_entity_poly.pdbx_strand_id
1 'polypeptide(L)'
;ISPCYFQIDDYMVLASSTAIGKSIIEAKNDKGRLKDTDEFKAVTKGIDLKANGIIFTSSKANEWGMKINELSMGQLPEELKSTMQIYLDYTKQMKGMVSLVKSEKDGVMIETHSSVNLFGEYMVHTLASIAIIVGNSLQEFNNSGMFEDF
;
A
#
# COMPACT_ATOMS: atom_id res chain seq x y z
N ILE A 1 -13.16 -14.18 -11.22
CA ILE A 1 -12.50 -12.91 -11.64
C ILE A 1 -12.39 -13.00 -13.16
N SER A 2 -12.97 -12.05 -13.89
CA SER A 2 -12.90 -11.97 -15.34
C SER A 2 -12.24 -10.63 -15.71
N PRO A 3 -10.92 -10.61 -15.87
CA PRO A 3 -10.24 -9.40 -16.27
C PRO A 3 -10.71 -8.98 -17.67
N CYS A 4 -10.73 -7.68 -17.93
CA CYS A 4 -11.09 -7.12 -19.21
C CYS A 4 -10.15 -5.99 -19.59
N TYR A 5 -10.04 -5.74 -20.88
CA TYR A 5 -9.35 -4.58 -21.41
C TYR A 5 -10.24 -3.90 -22.45
N PHE A 6 -10.13 -2.59 -22.58
CA PHE A 6 -10.87 -1.79 -23.54
C PHE A 6 -10.19 -0.44 -23.74
N GLN A 7 -10.59 0.26 -24.79
CA GLN A 7 -10.09 1.60 -25.08
C GLN A 7 -11.16 2.64 -24.74
N ILE A 8 -10.74 3.70 -24.05
CA ILE A 8 -11.54 4.91 -23.85
C ILE A 8 -10.71 6.09 -24.34
N ASP A 9 -11.18 6.78 -25.38
CA ASP A 9 -10.45 7.82 -26.08
C ASP A 9 -9.04 7.31 -26.47
N ASP A 10 -7.99 7.99 -26.02
CA ASP A 10 -6.60 7.64 -26.29
C ASP A 10 -5.98 6.72 -25.20
N TYR A 11 -6.80 6.24 -24.25
CA TYR A 11 -6.33 5.41 -23.13
C TYR A 11 -6.69 3.95 -23.33
N MET A 12 -5.70 3.07 -23.12
CA MET A 12 -5.92 1.65 -22.93
C MET A 12 -6.19 1.38 -21.46
N VAL A 13 -7.30 0.74 -21.15
CA VAL A 13 -7.71 0.38 -19.79
C VAL A 13 -7.62 -1.12 -19.60
N LEU A 14 -6.93 -1.54 -18.55
CA LEU A 14 -6.91 -2.91 -18.06
C LEU A 14 -7.61 -2.95 -16.69
N ALA A 15 -8.68 -3.71 -16.58
CA ALA A 15 -9.43 -3.85 -15.34
C ALA A 15 -9.44 -5.31 -14.86
N SER A 16 -9.36 -5.51 -13.55
CA SER A 16 -9.35 -6.84 -12.93
C SER A 16 -10.71 -7.54 -12.99
N SER A 17 -11.78 -6.81 -13.32
CA SER A 17 -13.10 -7.38 -13.54
C SER A 17 -13.95 -6.51 -14.46
N THR A 18 -14.94 -7.13 -15.12
CA THR A 18 -15.91 -6.41 -15.95
C THR A 18 -16.74 -5.40 -15.16
N ALA A 19 -16.97 -5.64 -13.87
CA ALA A 19 -17.67 -4.68 -13.00
C ALA A 19 -16.86 -3.40 -12.84
N ILE A 20 -15.55 -3.50 -12.56
CA ILE A 20 -14.63 -2.35 -12.48
C ILE A 20 -14.57 -1.66 -13.85
N GLY A 21 -14.46 -2.42 -14.95
CA GLY A 21 -14.45 -1.86 -16.28
C GLY A 21 -15.70 -1.00 -16.58
N LYS A 22 -16.88 -1.47 -16.22
CA LYS A 22 -18.12 -0.70 -16.33
C LYS A 22 -18.10 0.56 -15.48
N SER A 23 -17.66 0.48 -14.24
CA SER A 23 -17.54 1.65 -13.35
C SER A 23 -16.60 2.72 -13.90
N ILE A 24 -15.51 2.32 -14.58
CA ILE A 24 -14.60 3.26 -15.24
C ILE A 24 -15.28 3.99 -16.39
N ILE A 25 -16.06 3.26 -17.21
CA ILE A 25 -16.84 3.85 -18.31
C ILE A 25 -17.90 4.83 -17.78
N GLU A 26 -18.60 4.45 -16.73
CA GLU A 26 -19.62 5.27 -16.07
C GLU A 26 -18.99 6.55 -15.49
N ALA A 27 -17.87 6.42 -14.77
CA ALA A 27 -17.15 7.54 -14.17
C ALA A 27 -16.66 8.58 -15.21
N LYS A 28 -16.44 8.18 -16.47
CA LYS A 28 -16.13 9.13 -17.55
C LYS A 28 -17.31 10.06 -17.83
N ASN A 29 -18.52 9.54 -17.77
CA ASN A 29 -19.75 10.24 -18.15
C ASN A 29 -20.40 10.95 -16.95
N ASP A 30 -20.02 10.62 -15.73
CA ASP A 30 -20.56 11.14 -14.48
C ASP A 30 -19.51 11.96 -13.70
N LYS A 31 -19.98 12.77 -12.73
CA LYS A 31 -19.14 13.64 -11.90
C LYS A 31 -18.31 12.90 -10.84
N GLY A 32 -18.39 11.57 -10.78
CA GLY A 32 -17.70 10.73 -9.80
C GLY A 32 -16.24 10.41 -10.15
N ARG A 33 -15.50 11.33 -10.80
CA ARG A 33 -14.09 11.09 -11.16
C ARG A 33 -13.18 11.15 -9.92
N LEU A 34 -12.15 10.32 -9.90
CA LEU A 34 -11.16 10.27 -8.83
C LEU A 34 -10.64 11.68 -8.46
N LYS A 35 -10.30 12.49 -9.45
CA LYS A 35 -9.81 13.87 -9.26
C LYS A 35 -10.78 14.81 -8.56
N ASP A 36 -12.07 14.46 -8.51
CA ASP A 36 -13.13 15.26 -7.92
C ASP A 36 -13.40 14.86 -6.46
N THR A 37 -12.84 13.73 -6.00
CA THR A 37 -12.96 13.27 -4.61
C THR A 37 -12.19 14.16 -3.65
N ASP A 38 -12.73 14.38 -2.46
CA ASP A 38 -12.07 15.18 -1.41
C ASP A 38 -10.76 14.54 -0.96
N GLU A 39 -10.72 13.22 -0.91
CA GLU A 39 -9.53 12.46 -0.53
C GLU A 39 -8.37 12.69 -1.51
N PHE A 40 -8.62 12.57 -2.82
CA PHE A 40 -7.61 12.82 -3.84
C PHE A 40 -7.14 14.28 -3.81
N LYS A 41 -8.07 15.23 -3.73
CA LYS A 41 -7.76 16.66 -3.60
C LYS A 41 -6.91 16.96 -2.37
N ALA A 42 -7.18 16.32 -1.24
CA ALA A 42 -6.43 16.53 -0.01
C ALA A 42 -4.97 16.10 -0.13
N VAL A 43 -4.70 14.91 -0.68
CA VAL A 43 -3.32 14.39 -0.81
C VAL A 43 -2.56 15.00 -1.98
N THR A 44 -3.26 15.60 -2.96
CA THR A 44 -2.63 16.25 -4.12
C THR A 44 -2.55 17.78 -4.01
N LYS A 45 -2.97 18.35 -2.88
CA LYS A 45 -2.98 19.78 -2.67
C LYS A 45 -1.57 20.38 -2.78
N GLY A 46 -1.39 21.28 -3.73
CA GLY A 46 -0.11 21.96 -3.94
C GLY A 46 0.94 21.12 -4.69
N ILE A 47 0.56 19.96 -5.23
CA ILE A 47 1.45 19.07 -5.97
C ILE A 47 1.22 19.25 -7.48
N ASP A 48 2.31 19.38 -8.23
CA ASP A 48 2.24 19.29 -9.69
C ASP A 48 2.09 17.83 -10.11
N LEU A 49 0.90 17.50 -10.62
CA LEU A 49 0.55 16.15 -11.08
C LEU A 49 1.10 15.79 -12.45
N LYS A 50 1.96 16.63 -13.04
CA LYS A 50 2.62 16.32 -14.31
C LYS A 50 3.63 15.19 -14.10
N ALA A 51 3.25 13.98 -14.52
CA ALA A 51 4.03 12.77 -14.33
C ALA A 51 3.76 11.76 -15.45
N ASN A 52 4.64 10.78 -15.63
CA ASN A 52 4.46 9.66 -16.54
C ASN A 52 3.51 8.61 -15.99
N GLY A 53 3.41 8.51 -14.67
CA GLY A 53 2.48 7.63 -13.97
C GLY A 53 2.02 8.23 -12.66
N ILE A 54 0.77 7.93 -12.30
CA ILE A 54 0.17 8.32 -11.02
C ILE A 54 -0.39 7.06 -10.36
N ILE A 55 0.04 6.78 -9.15
CA ILE A 55 -0.50 5.72 -8.32
C ILE A 55 -1.22 6.38 -7.15
N PHE A 56 -2.49 6.06 -6.98
CA PHE A 56 -3.28 6.55 -5.86
C PHE A 56 -3.78 5.38 -5.02
N THR A 57 -3.52 5.45 -3.72
CA THR A 57 -4.06 4.51 -2.72
C THR A 57 -5.05 5.25 -1.84
N SER A 58 -6.30 4.84 -1.87
CA SER A 58 -7.35 5.42 -1.04
C SER A 58 -7.30 4.89 0.39
N SER A 59 -7.90 5.61 1.34
CA SER A 59 -8.13 5.13 2.71
C SER A 59 -8.85 3.78 2.72
N LYS A 60 -9.84 3.60 1.85
CA LYS A 60 -10.57 2.34 1.71
C LYS A 60 -9.68 1.18 1.26
N ALA A 61 -8.74 1.41 0.32
CA ALA A 61 -7.78 0.40 -0.08
C ALA A 61 -6.83 0.04 1.08
N ASN A 62 -6.43 1.04 1.86
CA ASN A 62 -5.63 0.84 3.06
C ASN A 62 -6.39 0.01 4.13
N GLU A 63 -7.66 0.32 4.38
CA GLU A 63 -8.52 -0.48 5.28
C GLU A 63 -8.61 -1.95 4.86
N TRP A 64 -8.71 -2.23 3.56
CA TRP A 64 -8.70 -3.60 3.05
C TRP A 64 -7.35 -4.29 3.30
N GLY A 65 -6.25 -3.60 3.05
CA GLY A 65 -4.90 -4.09 3.36
C GLY A 65 -4.75 -4.43 4.84
N MET A 66 -5.24 -3.55 5.74
CA MET A 66 -5.22 -3.80 7.18
C MET A 66 -6.02 -5.04 7.58
N LYS A 67 -7.22 -5.24 7.03
CA LYS A 67 -8.02 -6.44 7.31
C LYS A 67 -7.31 -7.72 6.91
N ILE A 68 -6.60 -7.71 5.78
CA ILE A 68 -5.80 -8.86 5.35
C ILE A 68 -4.66 -9.11 6.35
N ASN A 69 -3.98 -8.07 6.80
CA ASN A 69 -2.92 -8.18 7.79
C ASN A 69 -3.45 -8.67 9.16
N GLU A 70 -4.60 -8.16 9.62
CA GLU A 70 -5.27 -8.63 10.85
C GLU A 70 -5.61 -10.12 10.78
N LEU A 71 -6.09 -10.61 9.64
CA LEU A 71 -6.35 -12.04 9.44
C LEU A 71 -5.06 -12.88 9.52
N SER A 72 -3.95 -12.34 9.04
CA SER A 72 -2.64 -12.99 9.08
C SER A 72 -2.02 -12.99 10.47
N MET A 73 -2.40 -12.06 11.36
CA MET A 73 -1.89 -11.98 12.74
C MET A 73 -2.13 -13.25 13.55
N GLY A 74 -3.22 -13.97 13.27
CA GLY A 74 -3.52 -15.23 13.97
C GLY A 74 -2.44 -16.31 13.78
N GLN A 75 -1.63 -16.20 12.74
CA GLN A 75 -0.57 -17.14 12.39
C GLN A 75 0.81 -16.71 12.90
N LEU A 76 0.92 -15.50 13.48
CA LEU A 76 2.18 -14.97 13.96
C LEU A 76 2.47 -15.46 15.38
N PRO A 77 3.77 -15.67 15.73
CA PRO A 77 4.21 -15.83 17.11
C PRO A 77 3.77 -14.66 18.00
N GLU A 78 3.48 -14.90 19.27
CA GLU A 78 2.98 -13.88 20.21
C GLU A 78 3.91 -12.66 20.31
N GLU A 79 5.22 -12.90 20.25
CA GLU A 79 6.25 -11.86 20.35
C GLU A 79 6.16 -10.86 19.19
N LEU A 80 5.69 -11.31 18.02
CA LEU A 80 5.58 -10.49 16.82
C LEU A 80 4.23 -9.78 16.71
N LYS A 81 3.20 -10.27 17.42
CA LYS A 81 1.86 -9.66 17.38
C LYS A 81 1.86 -8.23 17.89
N SER A 82 2.63 -7.95 18.95
CA SER A 82 2.73 -6.59 19.51
C SER A 82 3.34 -5.61 18.51
N THR A 83 4.39 -6.01 17.80
CA THR A 83 5.03 -5.20 16.77
C THR A 83 4.10 -4.97 15.58
N MET A 84 3.40 -6.02 15.14
CA MET A 84 2.42 -5.91 14.07
C MET A 84 1.25 -5.02 14.46
N GLN A 85 0.80 -5.06 15.73
CA GLN A 85 -0.26 -4.19 16.21
C GLN A 85 0.14 -2.70 16.16
N ILE A 86 1.37 -2.36 16.54
CA ILE A 86 1.90 -0.99 16.42
C ILE A 86 1.86 -0.53 14.96
N TYR A 87 2.27 -1.39 14.03
CA TYR A 87 2.20 -1.11 12.60
C TYR A 87 0.76 -0.87 12.13
N LEU A 88 -0.18 -1.74 12.50
CA LEU A 88 -1.59 -1.59 12.14
C LEU A 88 -2.19 -0.29 12.70
N ASP A 89 -1.88 0.07 13.94
CA ASP A 89 -2.38 1.30 14.57
C ASP A 89 -1.82 2.56 13.91
N TYR A 90 -0.58 2.50 13.42
CA TYR A 90 0.00 3.58 12.62
C TYR A 90 -0.67 3.71 11.26
N THR A 91 -0.86 2.60 10.54
CA THR A 91 -1.46 2.58 9.20
C THR A 91 -2.94 2.96 9.20
N LYS A 92 -3.66 2.77 10.31
CA LYS A 92 -5.05 3.26 10.49
C LYS A 92 -5.18 4.77 10.33
N GLN A 93 -4.10 5.52 10.56
CA GLN A 93 -4.11 6.99 10.43
C GLN A 93 -3.96 7.46 8.98
N MET A 94 -3.58 6.57 8.06
CA MET A 94 -3.38 6.89 6.65
C MET A 94 -4.72 7.11 5.95
N LYS A 95 -4.98 8.34 5.54
CA LYS A 95 -6.21 8.74 4.84
C LYS A 95 -6.11 8.63 3.32
N GLY A 96 -4.90 8.52 2.79
CA GLY A 96 -4.64 8.39 1.37
C GLY A 96 -3.18 8.67 1.04
N MET A 97 -2.76 8.19 -0.14
CA MET A 97 -1.40 8.35 -0.65
C MET A 97 -1.43 8.54 -2.16
N VAL A 98 -0.57 9.39 -2.68
CA VAL A 98 -0.32 9.50 -4.12
C VAL A 98 1.18 9.37 -4.37
N SER A 99 1.54 8.57 -5.37
CA SER A 99 2.92 8.47 -5.87
C SER A 99 2.95 8.87 -7.33
N LEU A 100 3.88 9.76 -7.66
CA LEU A 100 4.14 10.26 -9.00
C LEU A 100 5.40 9.59 -9.53
N VAL A 101 5.30 8.97 -10.68
CA VAL A 101 6.44 8.38 -11.39
C VAL A 101 6.84 9.34 -12.50
N LYS A 102 8.04 9.86 -12.46
CA LYS A 102 8.59 10.82 -13.43
C LYS A 102 9.82 10.22 -14.10
N SER A 103 9.87 10.27 -15.43
CA SER A 103 11.09 9.92 -16.17
C SER A 103 12.01 11.13 -16.18
N GLU A 104 13.22 10.96 -15.67
CA GLU A 104 14.28 11.94 -15.67
C GLU A 104 15.38 11.53 -16.65
N LYS A 105 16.31 12.46 -16.95
CA LYS A 105 17.40 12.19 -17.89
C LYS A 105 18.27 11.01 -17.45
N ASP A 106 18.48 10.88 -16.14
CA ASP A 106 19.40 9.91 -15.54
C ASP A 106 18.69 8.76 -14.81
N GLY A 107 17.34 8.62 -14.98
CA GLY A 107 16.59 7.55 -14.35
C GLY A 107 15.11 7.83 -14.17
N VAL A 108 14.54 7.15 -13.18
CA VAL A 108 13.13 7.29 -12.78
C VAL A 108 13.07 7.86 -11.38
N MET A 109 12.35 8.94 -11.21
CA MET A 109 12.05 9.52 -9.89
C MET A 109 10.65 9.08 -9.46
N ILE A 110 10.53 8.63 -8.21
CA ILE A 110 9.24 8.36 -7.57
C ILE A 110 9.09 9.36 -6.41
N GLU A 111 8.08 10.21 -6.53
CA GLU A 111 7.72 11.20 -5.51
C GLU A 111 6.43 10.77 -4.86
N THR A 112 6.43 10.57 -3.53
CA THR A 112 5.27 10.07 -2.80
C THR A 112 4.81 11.07 -1.75
N HIS A 113 3.51 11.34 -1.75
CA HIS A 113 2.82 12.21 -0.79
C HIS A 113 1.73 11.44 -0.06
N SER A 114 1.67 11.59 1.25
CA SER A 114 0.75 10.87 2.11
C SER A 114 0.26 11.78 3.23
N SER A 115 -0.88 11.44 3.80
CA SER A 115 -1.44 12.12 4.98
C SER A 115 -0.68 11.83 6.28
N VAL A 116 0.25 10.86 6.25
CA VAL A 116 1.11 10.48 7.38
C VAL A 116 2.58 10.62 7.00
N ASN A 117 3.47 10.63 8.00
CA ASN A 117 4.90 10.68 7.76
C ASN A 117 5.41 9.35 7.19
N LEU A 118 5.63 9.28 5.87
CA LEU A 118 6.10 8.07 5.18
C LEU A 118 7.46 7.58 5.67
N PHE A 119 8.33 8.45 6.16
CA PHE A 119 9.58 8.02 6.77
C PHE A 119 9.33 7.21 8.03
N GLY A 120 8.41 7.65 8.88
CA GLY A 120 7.96 6.90 10.04
C GLY A 120 7.37 5.54 9.67
N GLU A 121 6.51 5.50 8.64
CA GLU A 121 5.94 4.27 8.11
C GLU A 121 7.01 3.29 7.60
N TYR A 122 7.95 3.78 6.80
CA TYR A 122 9.07 2.98 6.31
C TYR A 122 9.92 2.42 7.46
N MET A 123 10.21 3.23 8.48
CA MET A 123 10.96 2.80 9.66
C MET A 123 10.21 1.71 10.44
N VAL A 124 8.91 1.87 10.66
CA VAL A 124 8.08 0.87 11.34
C VAL A 124 8.04 -0.44 10.54
N HIS A 125 7.87 -0.39 9.23
CA HIS A 125 7.92 -1.56 8.36
C HIS A 125 9.27 -2.28 8.41
N THR A 126 10.35 -1.52 8.35
CA THR A 126 11.71 -2.06 8.37
C THR A 126 11.99 -2.74 9.71
N LEU A 127 11.65 -2.08 10.81
CA LEU A 127 11.82 -2.65 12.16
C LEU A 127 10.97 -3.90 12.37
N ALA A 128 9.72 -3.90 11.90
CA ALA A 128 8.86 -5.07 11.96
C ALA A 128 9.44 -6.25 11.15
N SER A 129 9.96 -5.98 9.95
CA SER A 129 10.59 -7.01 9.11
C SER A 129 11.85 -7.59 9.76
N ILE A 130 12.69 -6.73 10.35
CA ILE A 130 13.89 -7.16 11.08
C ILE A 130 13.49 -8.01 12.30
N ALA A 131 12.49 -7.59 13.06
CA ALA A 131 12.02 -8.35 14.22
C ALA A 131 11.52 -9.75 13.84
N ILE A 132 10.81 -9.87 12.70
CA ILE A 132 10.36 -11.17 12.17
C ILE A 132 11.56 -12.06 11.82
N ILE A 133 12.54 -11.52 11.09
CA ILE A 133 13.73 -12.27 10.68
C ILE A 133 14.52 -12.74 11.92
N VAL A 134 14.77 -11.83 12.85
CA VAL A 134 15.51 -12.16 14.08
C VAL A 134 14.74 -13.16 14.94
N GLY A 135 13.42 -12.98 15.09
CA GLY A 135 12.57 -13.90 15.83
C GLY A 135 12.61 -15.32 15.26
N ASN A 136 12.47 -15.47 13.94
CA ASN A 136 12.55 -16.76 13.27
C ASN A 136 13.94 -17.40 13.45
N SER A 137 15.02 -16.63 13.30
CA SER A 137 16.39 -17.12 13.47
C SER A 137 16.67 -17.58 14.90
N LEU A 138 16.16 -16.86 15.90
CA LEU A 138 16.27 -17.28 17.31
C LEU A 138 15.47 -18.55 17.60
N GLN A 139 14.29 -18.70 17.00
CA GLN A 139 13.48 -19.91 17.17
C GLN A 139 14.15 -21.13 16.53
N GLU A 140 14.70 -20.98 15.32
CA GLU A 140 15.48 -22.05 14.67
C GLU A 140 16.71 -22.43 15.50
N PHE A 141 17.41 -21.45 16.03
CA PHE A 141 18.58 -21.67 16.89
C PHE A 141 18.21 -22.41 18.19
N ASN A 142 17.12 -22.02 18.83
CA ASN A 142 16.64 -22.69 20.04
C ASN A 142 16.16 -24.14 19.77
N ASN A 143 15.52 -24.36 18.63
CA ASN A 143 15.06 -25.68 18.20
C ASN A 143 16.20 -26.60 17.74
N SER A 144 17.37 -26.06 17.42
CA SER A 144 18.54 -26.84 16.98
C SER A 144 19.25 -27.59 18.14
N GLY A 145 18.80 -27.36 19.35
CA GLY A 145 19.36 -28.08 20.55
C GLY A 145 20.82 -27.76 20.88
N MET A 146 21.38 -26.70 20.29
CA MET A 146 22.82 -26.40 20.38
C MET A 146 23.30 -26.05 21.78
N PHE A 147 22.40 -25.99 22.78
CA PHE A 147 22.70 -25.76 24.21
C PHE A 147 22.39 -26.94 25.12
N GLU A 148 21.95 -28.10 24.63
CA GLU A 148 21.68 -29.26 25.48
C GLU A 148 22.96 -30.03 25.82
N ASP A 149 24.10 -29.71 25.21
CA ASP A 149 25.40 -30.40 25.42
C ASP A 149 26.43 -29.58 26.22
N PHE A 150 26.02 -28.53 26.94
CA PHE A 150 26.83 -27.78 27.87
C PHE A 150 26.20 -27.82 29.28
#